data_3e27525c428aadd42ee7b628cce4a252
#
_entry.id   3e27525c428aadd42ee7b628cce4a252
#
_cell.length_a   1.000
_cell.length_b   1.000
_cell.length_c   1.000
_cell.angle_alpha   90.00
_cell.angle_beta   90.00
_cell.angle_gamma   90.00
#
_symmetry.space_group_name_H-M   'P 1'
#
loop_
_entity.id
_entity.type
_entity.pdbx_description
1 polymer ?
#
loop_
_entity_poly.entity_id
_entity_poly.type
_entity_poly.pdbx_seq_one_letter_code
_entity_poly.pdbx_strand_id
1 'polypeptide(L)'
;MGHLYLFLDFIRSTLRMYGLFRQTSTEMWEYKTTNGTIFHLRKNAWDSGIIMESWWLKSYTRHLKNVPNDAVIIDIGAHIGAFSLLAATKYTQSHIFAFDPSIENFALLNKNIKINNLEKRIKTFNLAVTDGKKKTIMLNEHPSNLGMHSVIFDYNLGGKGQQYDVPTTSLDKVYKGTKW
;
A
#
# COMPACT_ATOMS: atom_id res chain seq x y z
N MET A 1 22.26 4.27 8.50
CA MET A 1 22.04 5.17 7.33
C MET A 1 20.60 5.11 6.79
N GLY A 2 19.97 3.94 6.67
CA GLY A 2 18.63 3.80 6.06
C GLY A 2 17.50 4.63 6.67
N HIS A 3 17.45 4.81 7.99
CA HIS A 3 16.41 5.61 8.65
C HIS A 3 16.49 7.11 8.33
N LEU A 4 17.71 7.66 8.23
CA LEU A 4 17.91 9.06 7.84
C LEU A 4 17.44 9.28 6.40
N TYR A 5 17.78 8.37 5.48
CA TYR A 5 17.30 8.47 4.09
C TYR A 5 15.78 8.37 3.99
N LEU A 6 15.14 7.44 4.74
CA LEU A 6 13.69 7.33 4.80
C LEU A 6 13.04 8.64 5.26
N PHE A 7 13.57 9.25 6.32
CA PHE A 7 13.09 10.52 6.85
C PHE A 7 13.26 11.68 5.87
N LEU A 8 14.43 11.77 5.23
CA LEU A 8 14.69 12.80 4.21
C LEU A 8 13.80 12.65 2.98
N ASP A 9 13.57 11.41 2.52
CA ASP A 9 12.66 11.14 1.41
C ASP A 9 11.21 11.46 1.78
N PHE A 10 10.78 11.16 3.00
CA PHE A 10 9.49 11.58 3.54
C PHE A 10 9.32 13.10 3.52
N ILE A 11 10.32 13.87 3.98
CA ILE A 11 10.28 15.34 3.94
C ILE A 11 10.16 15.82 2.50
N ARG A 12 10.97 15.30 1.57
CA ARG A 12 10.94 15.67 0.15
C ARG A 12 9.59 15.35 -0.49
N SER A 13 9.03 14.19 -0.19
CA SER A 13 7.70 13.77 -0.67
C SER A 13 6.60 14.71 -0.16
N THR A 14 6.69 15.13 1.10
CA THR A 14 5.78 16.11 1.70
C THR A 14 5.88 17.47 0.99
N LEU A 15 7.10 17.99 0.83
CA LEU A 15 7.33 19.28 0.16
C LEU A 15 6.84 19.27 -1.29
N ARG A 16 6.98 18.14 -1.98
CA ARG A 16 6.45 17.97 -3.33
C ARG A 16 4.93 18.00 -3.37
N MET A 17 4.25 17.36 -2.40
CA MET A 17 2.79 17.39 -2.31
C MET A 17 2.27 18.83 -2.21
N TYR A 18 3.01 19.72 -1.56
CA TYR A 18 2.73 21.15 -1.48
C TYR A 18 3.29 21.97 -2.65
N GLY A 19 3.77 21.32 -3.72
CA GLY A 19 4.29 22.01 -4.91
C GLY A 19 5.66 22.66 -4.75
N LEU A 20 6.34 22.48 -3.61
CA LEU A 20 7.64 23.08 -3.28
C LEU A 20 8.83 22.29 -3.84
N PHE A 21 8.60 21.11 -4.39
CA PHE A 21 9.64 20.24 -4.96
C PHE A 21 9.17 19.62 -6.28
N ARG A 22 9.97 19.71 -7.33
CA ARG A 22 9.67 19.00 -8.60
C ARG A 22 10.20 17.59 -8.57
N GLN A 23 9.42 16.64 -9.09
CA GLN A 23 9.92 15.28 -9.29
C GLN A 23 10.90 15.26 -10.44
N THR A 24 12.04 14.65 -10.22
CA THR A 24 13.07 14.49 -11.24
C THR A 24 13.39 13.02 -11.57
N SER A 25 12.78 12.05 -10.87
CA SER A 25 13.22 10.66 -10.99
C SER A 25 12.08 9.65 -10.68
N THR A 26 11.96 8.63 -11.55
CA THR A 26 11.23 7.37 -11.30
C THR A 26 12.10 6.36 -10.54
N GLU A 27 13.17 6.82 -9.91
CA GLU A 27 14.19 6.01 -9.29
C GLU A 27 13.65 5.26 -8.09
N MET A 28 13.94 3.97 -8.06
CA MET A 28 13.63 3.06 -6.95
C MET A 28 14.80 2.99 -5.99
N TRP A 29 14.51 2.82 -4.71
CA TRP A 29 15.53 2.53 -3.71
C TRP A 29 15.05 1.46 -2.75
N GLU A 30 15.98 0.87 -2.00
CA GLU A 30 15.71 -0.17 -1.03
C GLU A 30 15.82 0.39 0.39
N TYR A 31 14.84 0.08 1.22
CA TYR A 31 14.85 0.36 2.63
C TYR A 31 14.74 -0.94 3.43
N LYS A 32 15.62 -1.14 4.40
CA LYS A 32 15.58 -2.26 5.33
C LYS A 32 15.23 -1.77 6.73
N THR A 33 14.18 -2.34 7.29
CA THR A 33 13.74 -2.05 8.65
C THR A 33 14.67 -2.70 9.69
N THR A 34 14.54 -2.32 10.97
CA THR A 34 15.35 -2.87 12.06
C THR A 34 15.14 -4.37 12.29
N ASN A 35 13.96 -4.90 11.97
CA ASN A 35 13.66 -6.33 12.06
C ASN A 35 13.98 -7.13 10.79
N GLY A 36 14.64 -6.49 9.81
CA GLY A 36 15.12 -7.14 8.61
C GLY A 36 14.17 -7.12 7.42
N THR A 37 12.94 -6.62 7.54
CA THR A 37 12.00 -6.49 6.41
C THR A 37 12.51 -5.51 5.39
N ILE A 38 12.46 -5.89 4.11
CA ILE A 38 12.98 -5.11 2.99
C ILE A 38 11.82 -4.52 2.19
N PHE A 39 11.93 -3.24 1.81
CA PHE A 39 11.02 -2.55 0.94
C PHE A 39 11.74 -1.95 -0.25
N HIS A 40 11.19 -2.17 -1.44
CA HIS A 40 11.45 -1.32 -2.60
C HIS A 40 10.48 -0.14 -2.57
N LEU A 41 10.99 1.05 -2.73
CA LEU A 41 10.25 2.31 -2.63
C LEU A 41 10.51 3.16 -3.87
N ARG A 42 9.48 3.90 -4.30
CA ARG A 42 9.62 4.96 -5.30
C ARG A 42 10.08 6.24 -4.63
N LYS A 43 11.13 6.86 -5.15
CA LYS A 43 11.57 8.17 -4.65
C LYS A 43 10.49 9.23 -4.89
N ASN A 44 10.27 10.06 -3.89
CA ASN A 44 9.33 11.18 -3.94
C ASN A 44 7.86 10.78 -4.24
N ALA A 45 7.44 9.56 -3.90
CA ALA A 45 6.12 9.03 -4.19
C ALA A 45 5.25 8.81 -2.95
N TRP A 46 5.61 9.38 -1.79
CA TRP A 46 4.95 9.15 -0.51
C TRP A 46 5.11 7.73 0.06
N ASP A 47 5.82 6.83 -0.63
CA ASP A 47 6.05 5.46 -0.16
C ASP A 47 6.75 5.43 1.21
N SER A 48 7.72 6.32 1.42
CA SER A 48 8.38 6.53 2.71
C SER A 48 7.41 7.00 3.80
N GLY A 49 6.45 7.84 3.47
CA GLY A 49 5.41 8.29 4.39
C GLY A 49 4.54 7.13 4.89
N ILE A 50 4.09 6.27 3.99
CA ILE A 50 3.29 5.09 4.35
C ILE A 50 4.07 4.13 5.28
N ILE A 51 5.37 3.94 5.04
CA ILE A 51 6.21 3.14 5.94
C ILE A 51 6.34 3.81 7.30
N MET A 52 6.59 5.12 7.35
CA MET A 52 6.67 5.85 8.60
C MET A 52 5.37 5.76 9.41
N GLU A 53 4.22 5.94 8.76
CA GLU A 53 2.91 5.78 9.41
C GLU A 53 2.71 4.38 9.99
N SER A 54 3.02 3.35 9.19
CA SER A 54 2.77 1.96 9.58
C SER A 54 3.76 1.46 10.63
N TRP A 55 5.05 1.68 10.41
CA TRP A 55 6.14 1.03 11.17
C TRP A 55 6.65 1.86 12.34
N TRP A 56 6.76 3.18 12.19
CA TRP A 56 7.30 4.05 13.23
C TRP A 56 6.21 4.62 14.12
N LEU A 57 5.16 5.23 13.52
CA LEU A 57 4.05 5.82 14.25
C LEU A 57 3.05 4.77 14.73
N LYS A 58 3.13 3.52 14.18
CA LYS A 58 2.23 2.42 14.52
C LYS A 58 0.75 2.77 14.37
N SER A 59 0.41 3.66 13.41
CA SER A 59 -0.92 4.21 13.24
C SER A 59 -1.99 3.12 13.09
N TYR A 60 -1.66 2.03 12.42
CA TYR A 60 -2.57 0.90 12.20
C TYR A 60 -2.56 -0.14 13.31
N THR A 61 -1.48 -0.25 14.08
CA THR A 61 -1.30 -1.37 15.03
C THR A 61 -1.44 -1.00 16.49
N ARG A 62 -1.36 0.28 16.86
CA ARG A 62 -1.44 0.73 18.26
C ARG A 62 -2.77 0.41 18.95
N HIS A 63 -3.85 0.27 18.16
CA HIS A 63 -5.19 -0.03 18.66
C HIS A 63 -5.56 -1.51 18.53
N LEU A 64 -4.73 -2.33 17.86
CA LEU A 64 -4.96 -3.75 17.70
C LEU A 64 -4.56 -4.48 19.00
N LYS A 65 -5.55 -4.79 19.83
CA LYS A 65 -5.39 -5.58 21.05
C LYS A 65 -5.92 -6.99 20.81
N ASN A 66 -5.23 -7.99 21.39
CA ASN A 66 -5.68 -9.40 21.41
C ASN A 66 -5.93 -10.02 20.01
N VAL A 67 -5.16 -9.62 18.99
CA VAL A 67 -5.23 -10.25 17.67
C VAL A 67 -4.50 -11.59 17.75
N PRO A 68 -5.14 -12.71 17.38
CA PRO A 68 -4.51 -14.03 17.36
C PRO A 68 -3.32 -14.05 16.39
N ASN A 69 -2.31 -14.89 16.70
CA ASN A 69 -1.13 -14.99 15.85
C ASN A 69 -1.43 -15.61 14.47
N ASP A 70 -2.47 -16.43 14.38
CA ASP A 70 -2.99 -17.11 13.20
C ASP A 70 -4.19 -16.36 12.54
N ALA A 71 -4.38 -15.10 12.87
CA ALA A 71 -5.50 -14.29 12.37
C ALA A 71 -5.54 -14.24 10.85
N VAL A 72 -6.76 -14.23 10.31
CA VAL A 72 -7.01 -13.81 8.93
C VAL A 72 -7.13 -12.29 8.90
N ILE A 73 -6.28 -11.64 8.11
CA ILE A 73 -6.18 -10.19 8.03
C ILE A 73 -6.54 -9.74 6.61
N ILE A 74 -7.40 -8.73 6.52
CA ILE A 74 -7.77 -8.11 5.24
C ILE A 74 -7.20 -6.70 5.22
N ASP A 75 -6.38 -6.42 4.22
CA ASP A 75 -5.75 -5.13 3.98
C ASP A 75 -6.35 -4.49 2.71
N ILE A 76 -7.16 -3.46 2.89
CA ILE A 76 -7.86 -2.76 1.79
C ILE A 76 -7.12 -1.45 1.51
N GLY A 77 -6.64 -1.28 0.28
CA GLY A 77 -5.73 -0.19 -0.08
C GLY A 77 -4.31 -0.50 0.39
N ALA A 78 -3.83 -1.71 0.10
CA ALA A 78 -2.56 -2.21 0.60
C ALA A 78 -1.33 -1.43 0.12
N HIS A 79 -1.49 -0.61 -0.93
CA HIS A 79 -0.44 0.22 -1.52
C HIS A 79 0.81 -0.61 -1.85
N ILE A 80 1.99 -0.26 -1.34
CA ILE A 80 3.23 -1.02 -1.50
C ILE A 80 3.40 -2.18 -0.50
N GLY A 81 2.37 -2.44 0.33
CA GLY A 81 2.35 -3.53 1.32
C GLY A 81 2.91 -3.17 2.69
N ALA A 82 3.00 -1.89 3.04
CA ALA A 82 3.60 -1.48 4.32
C ALA A 82 2.89 -2.10 5.52
N PHE A 83 1.54 -2.08 5.56
CA PHE A 83 0.78 -2.72 6.62
C PHE A 83 0.75 -4.24 6.49
N SER A 84 0.57 -4.78 5.27
CA SER A 84 0.58 -6.23 5.04
C SER A 84 1.87 -6.90 5.54
N LEU A 85 3.04 -6.32 5.22
CA LEU A 85 4.33 -6.85 5.68
C LEU A 85 4.50 -6.69 7.19
N LEU A 86 4.07 -5.55 7.76
CA LEU A 86 4.08 -5.34 9.21
C LEU A 86 3.22 -6.39 9.94
N ALA A 87 2.00 -6.62 9.45
CA ALA A 87 1.09 -7.61 10.01
C ALA A 87 1.70 -9.02 9.92
N ALA A 88 2.30 -9.39 8.79
CA ALA A 88 2.95 -10.67 8.61
C ALA A 88 4.15 -10.87 9.55
N THR A 89 4.91 -9.83 9.87
CA THR A 89 6.03 -9.93 10.81
C THR A 89 5.56 -10.00 12.26
N LYS A 90 4.47 -9.31 12.58
CA LYS A 90 3.92 -9.27 13.94
C LYS A 90 3.12 -10.52 14.28
N TYR A 91 2.33 -11.04 13.33
CA TYR A 91 1.46 -12.22 13.48
C TYR A 91 2.00 -13.32 12.57
N THR A 92 2.94 -14.12 13.08
CA THR A 92 3.80 -15.00 12.28
C THR A 92 3.08 -16.18 11.63
N GLN A 93 1.87 -16.50 12.04
CA GLN A 93 1.02 -17.56 11.47
C GLN A 93 -0.20 -16.98 10.72
N SER A 94 -0.34 -15.66 10.63
CA SER A 94 -1.47 -15.00 9.97
C SER A 94 -1.49 -15.26 8.47
N HIS A 95 -2.71 -15.28 7.91
CA HIS A 95 -2.98 -15.22 6.47
C HIS A 95 -3.53 -13.85 6.11
N ILE A 96 -2.94 -13.20 5.12
CA ILE A 96 -3.26 -11.82 4.76
C ILE A 96 -3.80 -11.77 3.34
N PHE A 97 -4.90 -11.04 3.15
CA PHE A 97 -5.52 -10.78 1.86
C PHE A 97 -5.41 -9.29 1.58
N ALA A 98 -4.50 -8.93 0.68
CA ALA A 98 -4.13 -7.56 0.38
C ALA A 98 -4.73 -7.11 -0.95
N PHE A 99 -5.49 -6.03 -0.93
CA PHE A 99 -6.20 -5.47 -2.08
C PHE A 99 -5.65 -4.09 -2.41
N ASP A 100 -5.24 -3.88 -3.65
CA ASP A 100 -4.95 -2.55 -4.16
C ASP A 100 -5.37 -2.44 -5.63
N PRO A 101 -6.21 -1.47 -6.01
CA PRO A 101 -6.68 -1.32 -7.39
C PRO A 101 -5.65 -0.70 -8.32
N SER A 102 -4.68 0.08 -7.82
CA SER A 102 -3.66 0.71 -8.65
C SER A 102 -2.68 -0.34 -9.18
N ILE A 103 -2.51 -0.36 -10.49
CA ILE A 103 -1.60 -1.31 -11.16
C ILE A 103 -0.16 -1.12 -10.68
N GLU A 104 0.28 0.13 -10.51
CA GLU A 104 1.63 0.45 -10.06
C GLU A 104 1.87 0.05 -8.60
N ASN A 105 0.93 0.37 -7.71
CA ASN A 105 1.00 -0.04 -6.30
C ASN A 105 0.99 -1.55 -6.18
N PHE A 106 0.09 -2.22 -6.91
CA PHE A 106 -0.02 -3.68 -6.91
C PHE A 106 1.24 -4.38 -7.40
N ALA A 107 1.89 -3.86 -8.43
CA ALA A 107 3.16 -4.40 -8.90
C ALA A 107 4.25 -4.30 -7.82
N LEU A 108 4.32 -3.17 -7.13
CA LEU A 108 5.31 -2.94 -6.08
C LEU A 108 4.98 -3.73 -4.81
N LEU A 109 3.70 -3.87 -4.45
CA LEU A 109 3.21 -4.75 -3.39
C LEU A 109 3.74 -6.19 -3.58
N ASN A 110 3.52 -6.75 -4.76
CA ASN A 110 3.98 -8.11 -5.07
C ASN A 110 5.51 -8.24 -5.01
N LYS A 111 6.24 -7.23 -5.50
CA LYS A 111 7.70 -7.20 -5.42
C LYS A 111 8.18 -7.20 -3.96
N ASN A 112 7.55 -6.39 -3.12
CA ASN A 112 7.87 -6.31 -1.69
C ASN A 112 7.53 -7.59 -0.92
N ILE A 113 6.41 -8.25 -1.25
CA ILE A 113 6.07 -9.55 -0.69
C ILE A 113 7.11 -10.61 -1.07
N LYS A 114 7.49 -10.67 -2.35
CA LYS A 114 8.43 -11.66 -2.87
C LYS A 114 9.83 -11.54 -2.26
N ILE A 115 10.37 -10.32 -2.12
CA ILE A 115 11.71 -10.13 -1.57
C ILE A 115 11.81 -10.52 -0.08
N ASN A 116 10.66 -10.55 0.60
CA ASN A 116 10.55 -10.98 2.01
C ASN A 116 10.09 -12.45 2.16
N ASN A 117 9.93 -13.21 1.07
CA ASN A 117 9.49 -14.62 1.05
C ASN A 117 8.12 -14.82 1.74
N LEU A 118 7.18 -13.90 1.52
CA LEU A 118 5.86 -13.90 2.19
C LEU A 118 4.71 -14.35 1.28
N GLU A 119 4.96 -14.84 0.06
CA GLU A 119 3.94 -15.22 -0.93
C GLU A 119 2.99 -16.33 -0.45
N LYS A 120 3.46 -17.20 0.44
CA LYS A 120 2.63 -18.26 1.04
C LYS A 120 1.63 -17.74 2.08
N ARG A 121 1.86 -16.53 2.60
CA ARG A 121 1.08 -15.95 3.70
C ARG A 121 0.30 -14.71 3.29
N ILE A 122 0.73 -14.01 2.24
CA ILE A 122 0.07 -12.80 1.74
C ILE A 122 -0.44 -13.09 0.33
N LYS A 123 -1.76 -13.15 0.16
CA LYS A 123 -2.43 -13.26 -1.13
C LYS A 123 -2.88 -11.88 -1.58
N THR A 124 -2.53 -11.51 -2.81
CA THR A 124 -2.77 -10.17 -3.35
C THR A 124 -3.85 -10.16 -4.41
N PHE A 125 -4.57 -9.04 -4.53
CA PHE A 125 -5.65 -8.84 -5.49
C PHE A 125 -5.58 -7.43 -6.06
N ASN A 126 -5.48 -7.31 -7.39
CA ASN A 126 -5.56 -6.02 -8.06
C ASN A 126 -7.04 -5.66 -8.30
N LEU A 127 -7.75 -5.35 -7.21
CA LEU A 127 -9.18 -5.11 -7.17
C LEU A 127 -9.51 -3.97 -6.22
N ALA A 128 -10.50 -3.16 -6.59
CA ALA A 128 -11.13 -2.25 -5.65
C ALA A 128 -12.21 -3.01 -4.84
N VAL A 129 -12.13 -2.90 -3.52
CA VAL A 129 -13.16 -3.47 -2.63
C VAL A 129 -14.32 -2.49 -2.51
N THR A 130 -15.52 -2.95 -2.90
CA THR A 130 -16.75 -2.16 -2.91
C THR A 130 -17.94 -3.00 -2.39
N ASP A 131 -19.15 -2.54 -2.59
CA ASP A 131 -20.37 -3.33 -2.34
C ASP A 131 -20.59 -4.46 -3.38
N GLY A 132 -19.74 -4.54 -4.40
CA GLY A 132 -19.77 -5.57 -5.45
C GLY A 132 -20.91 -5.46 -6.45
N LYS A 133 -21.68 -4.37 -6.48
CA LYS A 133 -22.77 -4.17 -7.45
C LYS A 133 -22.24 -3.83 -8.83
N LYS A 134 -21.22 -3.01 -8.94
CA LYS A 134 -20.56 -2.69 -10.21
C LYS A 134 -19.40 -3.63 -10.47
N LYS A 135 -19.14 -3.99 -11.73
CA LYS A 135 -17.99 -4.82 -12.12
C LYS A 135 -16.70 -4.03 -12.15
N THR A 136 -16.79 -2.74 -12.49
CA THR A 136 -15.67 -1.80 -12.53
C THR A 136 -16.06 -0.50 -11.84
N ILE A 137 -15.05 0.25 -11.41
CA ILE A 137 -15.19 1.60 -10.86
C ILE A 137 -14.00 2.44 -11.35
N MET A 138 -14.23 3.73 -11.54
CA MET A 138 -13.19 4.65 -11.93
C MET A 138 -12.23 4.90 -10.75
N LEU A 139 -10.95 4.67 -10.97
CA LEU A 139 -9.89 5.06 -10.04
C LEU A 139 -9.31 6.40 -10.49
N ASN A 140 -9.27 7.35 -9.58
CA ASN A 140 -8.68 8.66 -9.79
C ASN A 140 -7.28 8.69 -9.18
N GLU A 141 -6.25 8.83 -10.01
CA GLU A 141 -4.88 8.91 -9.53
C GLU A 141 -4.54 10.33 -9.08
N HIS A 142 -3.98 10.44 -7.89
CA HIS A 142 -3.47 11.72 -7.43
C HIS A 142 -2.16 12.04 -8.16
N PRO A 143 -2.03 13.22 -8.81
CA PRO A 143 -0.92 13.53 -9.72
C PRO A 143 0.45 13.62 -9.06
N SER A 144 0.51 13.71 -7.74
CA SER A 144 1.76 13.85 -6.98
C SER A 144 1.88 12.97 -5.75
N ASN A 145 0.83 12.21 -5.42
CA ASN A 145 0.84 11.34 -4.23
C ASN A 145 0.18 10.00 -4.53
N LEU A 146 0.99 8.99 -4.83
CA LEU A 146 0.53 7.64 -5.17
C LEU A 146 -0.14 6.90 -3.99
N GLY A 147 -0.05 7.43 -2.78
CA GLY A 147 -0.78 6.94 -1.60
C GLY A 147 -2.20 7.49 -1.47
N MET A 148 -2.59 8.44 -2.32
CA MET A 148 -3.90 9.12 -2.25
C MET A 148 -4.82 8.83 -3.44
N HIS A 149 -4.62 7.74 -4.16
CA HIS A 149 -5.57 7.32 -5.19
C HIS A 149 -6.97 7.09 -4.60
N SER A 150 -8.01 7.50 -5.31
CA SER A 150 -9.36 7.45 -4.80
C SER A 150 -10.38 7.01 -5.84
N VAL A 151 -11.38 6.28 -5.40
CA VAL A 151 -12.58 5.97 -6.19
C VAL A 151 -13.72 6.96 -5.92
N ILE A 152 -13.52 7.90 -5.00
CA ILE A 152 -14.52 8.91 -4.59
C ILE A 152 -14.10 10.31 -5.01
N PHE A 153 -12.85 10.68 -4.73
CA PHE A 153 -12.34 12.02 -5.03
C PHE A 153 -11.78 12.10 -6.43
N ASP A 154 -12.24 13.08 -7.20
CA ASP A 154 -11.67 13.42 -8.50
C ASP A 154 -10.50 14.40 -8.28
N TYR A 155 -9.29 13.93 -8.53
CA TYR A 155 -8.06 14.75 -8.47
C TYR A 155 -7.72 15.42 -9.80
N ASN A 156 -8.60 15.33 -10.81
CA ASN A 156 -8.37 15.90 -12.13
C ASN A 156 -8.59 17.42 -12.19
N LEU A 157 -8.58 18.09 -11.03
CA LEU A 157 -8.61 19.54 -10.90
C LEU A 157 -7.36 20.14 -11.57
N GLY A 158 -7.50 20.54 -12.84
CA GLY A 158 -6.43 21.11 -13.67
C GLY A 158 -5.74 20.13 -14.63
N GLY A 159 -6.33 18.98 -14.95
CA GLY A 159 -5.91 18.10 -16.06
C GLY A 159 -4.62 17.30 -15.82
N LYS A 160 -4.21 17.08 -14.57
CA LYS A 160 -2.95 16.40 -14.24
C LYS A 160 -3.11 14.98 -13.65
N GLY A 161 -4.31 14.60 -13.20
CA GLY A 161 -4.60 13.26 -12.71
C GLY A 161 -4.96 12.32 -13.85
N GLN A 162 -4.60 11.05 -13.73
CA GLN A 162 -5.08 10.00 -14.62
C GLN A 162 -6.32 9.34 -14.04
N GLN A 163 -7.23 8.91 -14.91
CA GLN A 163 -8.43 8.18 -14.55
C GLN A 163 -8.52 6.91 -15.39
N TYR A 164 -8.81 5.80 -14.77
CA TYR A 164 -9.04 4.54 -15.48
C TYR A 164 -9.95 3.60 -14.69
N ASP A 165 -10.63 2.72 -15.41
CA ASP A 165 -11.49 1.71 -14.79
C ASP A 165 -10.68 0.59 -14.17
N VAL A 166 -11.04 0.25 -12.92
CA VAL A 166 -10.47 -0.88 -12.19
C VAL A 166 -11.55 -1.90 -11.84
N PRO A 167 -11.25 -3.20 -11.86
CA PRO A 167 -12.20 -4.21 -11.49
C PRO A 167 -12.51 -4.16 -10.00
N THR A 168 -13.74 -4.55 -9.64
CA THR A 168 -14.22 -4.51 -8.25
C THR A 168 -14.50 -5.90 -7.70
N THR A 169 -14.50 -5.98 -6.39
CA THR A 169 -15.03 -7.13 -5.64
C THR A 169 -15.73 -6.66 -4.37
N SER A 170 -16.48 -7.58 -3.73
CA SER A 170 -16.92 -7.39 -2.34
C SER A 170 -16.23 -8.38 -1.43
N LEU A 171 -16.11 -8.06 -0.15
CA LEU A 171 -15.55 -8.97 0.84
C LEU A 171 -16.34 -10.27 0.93
N ASP A 172 -17.66 -10.23 0.77
CA ASP A 172 -18.52 -11.44 0.75
C ASP A 172 -18.15 -12.40 -0.36
N LYS A 173 -17.81 -11.89 -1.56
CA LYS A 173 -17.37 -12.73 -2.69
C LYS A 173 -16.01 -13.36 -2.39
N VAL A 174 -15.09 -12.59 -1.82
CA VAL A 174 -13.76 -13.09 -1.43
C VAL A 174 -13.90 -14.16 -0.37
N TYR A 175 -14.69 -13.90 0.67
CA TYR A 175 -14.92 -14.83 1.77
C TYR A 175 -15.52 -16.16 1.28
N LYS A 176 -16.55 -16.12 0.43
CA LYS A 176 -17.20 -17.32 -0.11
C LYS A 176 -16.31 -18.11 -1.08
N GLY A 177 -15.40 -17.45 -1.79
CA GLY A 177 -14.51 -18.04 -2.79
C GLY A 177 -13.19 -18.56 -2.23
N THR A 178 -12.87 -18.31 -0.96
CA THR A 178 -11.58 -18.64 -0.37
C THR A 178 -11.75 -19.71 0.70
N LYS A 179 -11.01 -20.81 0.56
CA LYS A 179 -10.81 -21.74 1.69
C LYS A 179 -9.77 -21.11 2.61
N TRP A 180 -10.20 -20.76 3.79
CA TRP A 180 -9.39 -20.19 4.86
C TRP A 180 -8.54 -21.25 5.55
#